data_1accf332b8166dc282069bc9db33c638
#
_entry.id   1accf332b8166dc282069bc9db33c638
#
_cell.length_a   1.000
_cell.length_b   1.000
_cell.length_c   1.000
_cell.angle_alpha   90.00
_cell.angle_beta   90.00
_cell.angle_gamma   90.00
#
_symmetry.space_group_name_H-M   'P 1'
#
loop_
_entity.id
_entity.type
_entity.pdbx_description
1 polymer ?
#
loop_
_entity_poly.entity_id
_entity_poly.type
_entity_poly.pdbx_seq_one_letter_code
_entity_poly.pdbx_strand_id
1 'polypeptide(L)'
;MPDGKGIMTYEDGSTYDGEWKEGQRYGKGTLTYEDGAKYEGEWKDGEMDGTGTFTWSNGDKYEGDWKNGKKNGQGTIFYQDGSKLEGEFRDDSPWDTTLYDK
;
A
#
# COMPACT_ATOMS: atom_id res chain seq x y z
N MET A 1 -10.73 18.77 -3.74
CA MET A 1 -10.41 18.60 -2.32
C MET A 1 -9.30 19.54 -1.92
N PRO A 2 -9.50 20.35 -0.91
CA PRO A 2 -8.44 21.25 -0.47
C PRO A 2 -7.31 20.48 0.23
N ASP A 3 -6.29 21.23 0.62
CA ASP A 3 -5.20 20.67 1.39
C ASP A 3 -5.66 20.32 2.79
N GLY A 4 -4.90 19.45 3.46
CA GLY A 4 -5.17 19.04 4.82
C GLY A 4 -5.65 17.62 4.89
N LYS A 5 -6.42 17.29 5.93
CA LYS A 5 -6.90 15.93 6.14
C LYS A 5 -8.38 15.82 5.79
N GLY A 6 -8.77 14.68 5.26
CA GLY A 6 -10.16 14.45 4.93
C GLY A 6 -10.43 13.03 4.48
N ILE A 7 -11.72 12.72 4.37
CA ILE A 7 -12.20 11.41 3.97
C ILE A 7 -12.94 11.55 2.66
N MET A 8 -12.63 10.67 1.71
CA MET A 8 -13.27 10.65 0.40
C MET A 8 -13.77 9.24 0.11
N THR A 9 -15.03 9.11 -0.29
CA THR A 9 -15.60 7.84 -0.72
C THR A 9 -15.77 7.89 -2.22
N TYR A 10 -15.23 6.88 -2.92
CA TYR A 10 -15.25 6.82 -4.38
C TYR A 10 -16.42 5.97 -4.87
N GLU A 11 -16.77 6.12 -6.13
CA GLU A 11 -17.90 5.40 -6.71
C GLU A 11 -17.75 3.88 -6.65
N ASP A 12 -16.51 3.40 -6.70
CA ASP A 12 -16.24 1.96 -6.68
C ASP A 12 -16.36 1.35 -5.27
N GLY A 13 -16.72 2.16 -4.27
CA GLY A 13 -16.85 1.69 -2.90
C GLY A 13 -15.60 1.82 -2.06
N SER A 14 -14.51 2.30 -2.63
CA SER A 14 -13.29 2.51 -1.84
C SER A 14 -13.38 3.83 -1.08
N THR A 15 -12.59 3.95 -0.01
CA THR A 15 -12.56 5.12 0.85
C THR A 15 -11.12 5.48 1.17
N TYR A 16 -10.78 6.76 1.00
CA TYR A 16 -9.47 7.27 1.41
C TYR A 16 -9.64 8.16 2.63
N ASP A 17 -8.83 7.91 3.65
CA ASP A 17 -8.82 8.69 4.89
C ASP A 17 -7.38 9.12 5.15
N GLY A 18 -7.08 10.39 4.94
CA GLY A 18 -5.71 10.84 5.14
C GLY A 18 -5.47 12.26 4.69
N GLU A 19 -4.23 12.53 4.34
CA GLU A 19 -3.80 13.86 3.97
C GLU A 19 -3.99 14.11 2.48
N TRP A 20 -4.20 15.37 2.14
CA TRP A 20 -4.47 15.82 0.78
C TRP A 20 -3.59 17.03 0.48
N LYS A 21 -3.18 17.14 -0.76
CA LYS A 21 -2.46 18.31 -1.25
C LYS A 21 -2.86 18.57 -2.69
N GLU A 22 -3.35 19.77 -2.95
CA GLU A 22 -3.77 20.18 -4.30
C GLU A 22 -4.74 19.17 -4.93
N GLY A 23 -5.67 18.66 -4.11
CA GLY A 23 -6.68 17.72 -4.57
C GLY A 23 -6.21 16.29 -4.70
N GLN A 24 -4.98 15.99 -4.35
CA GLN A 24 -4.42 14.64 -4.48
C GLN A 24 -4.03 14.06 -3.14
N ARG A 25 -4.09 12.73 -3.04
CA ARG A 25 -3.63 12.02 -1.85
C ARG A 25 -2.16 12.30 -1.66
N TYR A 26 -1.77 12.58 -0.43
CA TYR A 26 -0.43 13.05 -0.12
C TYR A 26 -0.07 12.69 1.31
N GLY A 27 1.23 12.60 1.63
CA GLY A 27 1.67 12.34 2.99
C GLY A 27 1.22 10.97 3.45
N LYS A 28 0.52 10.91 4.58
CA LYS A 28 0.07 9.63 5.12
C LYS A 28 -1.43 9.47 4.98
N GLY A 29 -1.86 8.27 4.63
CA GLY A 29 -3.28 8.00 4.51
C GLY A 29 -3.57 6.53 4.34
N THR A 30 -4.85 6.20 4.51
CA THR A 30 -5.34 4.82 4.41
C THR A 30 -6.38 4.75 3.31
N LEU A 31 -6.16 3.86 2.34
CA LEU A 31 -7.12 3.58 1.29
C LEU A 31 -7.69 2.18 1.55
N THR A 32 -9.00 2.12 1.73
CA THR A 32 -9.70 0.86 1.94
C THR A 32 -10.53 0.55 0.71
N TYR A 33 -10.31 -0.64 0.12
CA TYR A 33 -11.02 -1.07 -1.08
C TYR A 33 -12.32 -1.76 -0.70
N GLU A 34 -13.24 -1.83 -1.66
CA GLU A 34 -14.54 -2.41 -1.42
C GLU A 34 -14.47 -3.86 -0.92
N ASP A 35 -13.50 -4.62 -1.40
CA ASP A 35 -13.35 -6.03 -1.03
C ASP A 35 -12.69 -6.24 0.32
N GLY A 36 -12.35 -5.15 1.02
CA GLY A 36 -11.71 -5.22 2.33
C GLY A 36 -10.21 -5.10 2.32
N ALA A 37 -9.59 -5.10 1.14
CA ALA A 37 -8.16 -4.84 1.05
C ALA A 37 -7.89 -3.39 1.47
N LYS A 38 -6.65 -3.12 1.91
CA LYS A 38 -6.36 -1.79 2.41
C LYS A 38 -4.87 -1.47 2.29
N TYR A 39 -4.57 -0.20 1.98
CA TYR A 39 -3.20 0.31 2.00
C TYR A 39 -3.10 1.38 3.08
N GLU A 40 -2.10 1.27 3.94
CA GLU A 40 -1.78 2.28 4.95
C GLU A 40 -0.34 2.70 4.77
N GLY A 41 -0.11 3.96 4.45
CA GLY A 41 1.26 4.40 4.26
C GLY A 41 1.36 5.75 3.61
N GLU A 42 2.47 5.95 2.91
CA GLU A 42 2.81 7.24 2.33
C GLU A 42 2.30 7.35 0.90
N TRP A 43 1.97 8.57 0.53
CA TRP A 43 1.39 8.92 -0.76
C TRP A 43 2.11 10.12 -1.35
N LYS A 44 2.18 10.16 -2.66
CA LYS A 44 2.72 11.30 -3.38
C LYS A 44 2.02 11.42 -4.72
N ASP A 45 1.52 12.61 -5.01
CA ASP A 45 0.84 12.90 -6.29
C ASP A 45 -0.26 11.88 -6.59
N GLY A 46 -1.00 11.46 -5.55
CA GLY A 46 -2.11 10.54 -5.71
C GLY A 46 -1.74 9.08 -5.75
N GLU A 47 -0.45 8.75 -5.66
CA GLU A 47 0.03 7.37 -5.76
C GLU A 47 0.76 6.93 -4.50
N MET A 48 0.75 5.62 -4.24
CA MET A 48 1.53 5.04 -3.14
C MET A 48 3.01 5.28 -3.42
N ASP A 49 3.70 5.88 -2.46
CA ASP A 49 5.11 6.23 -2.65
C ASP A 49 5.76 6.39 -1.29
N GLY A 50 6.93 5.76 -1.11
CA GLY A 50 7.60 5.74 0.17
C GLY A 50 7.37 4.40 0.86
N THR A 51 7.11 4.40 2.16
CA THR A 51 6.85 3.16 2.89
C THR A 51 5.37 3.00 3.15
N GLY A 52 4.91 1.75 3.16
CA GLY A 52 3.52 1.46 3.43
C GLY A 52 3.23 -0.02 3.54
N THR A 53 2.03 -0.31 4.04
CA THR A 53 1.56 -1.67 4.25
C THR A 53 0.28 -1.88 3.44
N PHE A 54 0.29 -2.89 2.59
CA PHE A 54 -0.89 -3.31 1.84
C PHE A 54 -1.37 -4.65 2.38
N THR A 55 -2.63 -4.71 2.76
CA THR A 55 -3.25 -5.94 3.25
C THR A 55 -4.29 -6.36 2.22
N TRP A 56 -4.15 -7.58 1.67
CA TRP A 56 -5.11 -8.11 0.70
C TRP A 56 -6.32 -8.67 1.43
N SER A 57 -7.41 -8.81 0.70
CA SER A 57 -8.67 -9.30 1.28
C SER A 57 -8.55 -10.70 1.87
N ASN A 58 -7.60 -11.51 1.40
CA ASN A 58 -7.39 -12.87 1.91
C ASN A 58 -6.52 -12.91 3.17
N GLY A 59 -6.00 -11.76 3.62
CA GLY A 59 -5.18 -11.69 4.81
C GLY A 59 -3.68 -11.62 4.58
N ASP A 60 -3.22 -11.84 3.36
CA ASP A 60 -1.81 -11.62 3.04
C ASP A 60 -1.47 -10.14 3.14
N LYS A 61 -0.21 -9.82 3.40
CA LYS A 61 0.18 -8.44 3.65
C LYS A 61 1.58 -8.16 3.12
N TYR A 62 1.76 -6.99 2.50
CA TYR A 62 3.09 -6.51 2.09
C TYR A 62 3.45 -5.31 2.94
N GLU A 63 4.66 -5.32 3.51
CA GLU A 63 5.21 -4.16 4.21
C GLU A 63 6.53 -3.80 3.57
N GLY A 64 6.65 -2.56 3.11
CA GLY A 64 7.91 -2.16 2.50
C GLY A 64 7.79 -0.90 1.68
N ASP A 65 8.69 -0.81 0.70
CA ASP A 65 8.81 0.38 -0.14
C ASP A 65 7.88 0.34 -1.33
N TRP A 66 7.42 1.51 -1.71
CA TRP A 66 6.50 1.72 -2.83
C TRP A 66 7.01 2.85 -3.70
N LYS A 67 6.74 2.77 -4.98
CA LYS A 67 7.06 3.85 -5.90
C LYS A 67 6.05 3.85 -7.04
N ASN A 68 5.41 5.00 -7.26
CA ASN A 68 4.43 5.17 -8.32
C ASN A 68 3.35 4.09 -8.30
N GLY A 69 2.87 3.74 -7.10
CA GLY A 69 1.80 2.78 -6.92
C GLY A 69 2.21 1.33 -6.98
N LYS A 70 3.50 1.05 -7.07
CA LYS A 70 4.01 -0.32 -7.20
C LYS A 70 5.00 -0.65 -6.10
N LYS A 71 5.06 -1.93 -5.74
CA LYS A 71 6.10 -2.41 -4.82
C LYS A 71 7.45 -2.23 -5.50
N ASN A 72 8.36 -1.53 -4.84
CA ASN A 72 9.66 -1.24 -5.44
C ASN A 72 10.65 -0.89 -4.34
N GLY A 73 11.71 -1.69 -4.18
CA GLY A 73 12.67 -1.54 -3.12
C GLY A 73 12.60 -2.72 -2.16
N GLN A 74 12.87 -2.46 -0.90
CA GLN A 74 12.90 -3.51 0.10
C GLN A 74 11.53 -3.74 0.69
N GLY A 75 11.15 -5.00 0.87
CA GLY A 75 9.85 -5.31 1.44
C GLY A 75 9.71 -6.77 1.84
N THR A 76 8.59 -7.06 2.49
CA THR A 76 8.27 -8.40 2.94
C THR A 76 6.79 -8.67 2.69
N ILE A 77 6.49 -9.80 2.04
CA ILE A 77 5.10 -10.26 1.95
C ILE A 77 4.91 -11.32 3.03
N PHE A 78 3.90 -11.10 3.87
CA PHE A 78 3.51 -12.06 4.91
C PHE A 78 2.29 -12.82 4.41
N TYR A 79 2.42 -14.13 4.28
CA TYR A 79 1.31 -14.96 3.82
C TYR A 79 0.50 -15.44 5.02
N GLN A 80 -0.78 -15.69 4.79
CA GLN A 80 -1.67 -16.10 5.89
C GLN A 80 -1.30 -17.46 6.49
N ASP A 81 -0.53 -18.27 5.76
CA ASP A 81 -0.09 -19.57 6.28
C ASP A 81 1.13 -19.46 7.20
N GLY A 82 1.64 -18.24 7.43
CA GLY A 82 2.77 -18.02 8.30
C GLY A 82 4.12 -17.92 7.60
N SER A 83 4.17 -18.22 6.31
CA SER A 83 5.40 -18.03 5.54
C SER A 83 5.56 -16.57 5.14
N LYS A 84 6.77 -16.20 4.70
CA LYS A 84 7.01 -14.84 4.22
C LYS A 84 8.04 -14.82 3.11
N LEU A 85 7.91 -13.83 2.23
CA LEU A 85 8.84 -13.58 1.14
C LEU A 85 9.48 -12.23 1.38
N GLU A 86 10.81 -12.20 1.50
CA GLU A 86 11.52 -10.98 1.90
C GLU A 86 12.65 -10.67 0.94
N GLY A 87 12.83 -9.41 0.62
CA GLY A 87 13.93 -8.96 -0.20
C GLY A 87 13.57 -7.79 -1.07
N GLU A 88 14.13 -7.75 -2.27
CA GLU A 88 13.95 -6.65 -3.20
C GLU A 88 12.83 -6.93 -4.17
N PHE A 89 11.99 -5.91 -4.40
CA PHE A 89 10.90 -5.92 -5.36
C PHE A 89 11.15 -4.86 -6.40
N ARG A 90 10.72 -5.10 -7.62
CA ARG A 90 10.77 -4.11 -8.71
C ARG A 90 9.50 -4.20 -9.53
N ASP A 91 8.84 -3.05 -9.70
CA ASP A 91 7.61 -2.94 -10.49
C ASP A 91 6.60 -4.01 -10.12
N ASP A 92 6.32 -4.14 -8.80
CA ASP A 92 5.38 -5.10 -8.22
C ASP A 92 5.85 -6.54 -8.22
N SER A 93 6.99 -6.85 -8.79
CA SER A 93 7.46 -8.23 -8.90
C SER A 93 8.61 -8.50 -7.97
N PRO A 94 8.68 -9.71 -7.39
CA PRO A 94 9.88 -10.09 -6.65
C PRO A 94 11.09 -10.09 -7.59
N TRP A 95 12.15 -9.44 -7.17
CA TRP A 95 13.37 -9.35 -7.97
C TRP A 95 14.48 -10.19 -7.35
N ASP A 96 14.76 -9.95 -6.08
CA ASP A 96 15.80 -10.67 -5.36
C ASP A 96 15.26 -10.95 -3.96
N THR A 97 14.57 -12.07 -3.83
CA THR A 97 13.82 -12.38 -2.63
C THR A 97 14.13 -13.79 -2.12
N THR A 98 13.87 -13.99 -0.83
CA THR A 98 14.02 -15.28 -0.17
C THR A 98 12.69 -15.64 0.49
N LEU A 99 12.24 -16.86 0.25
CA LEU A 99 11.02 -17.38 0.87
C LEU A 99 11.41 -18.07 2.18
N TYR A 100 10.74 -17.69 3.26
CA TYR A 100 10.92 -18.31 4.57
C TYR A 100 9.65 -19.07 4.92
N ASP A 101 9.78 -20.36 5.11
CA ASP A 101 8.65 -21.18 5.51
C ASP A 101 8.28 -20.88 6.98
N LYS A 102 7.02 -21.13 7.30
CA LYS A 102 6.51 -20.92 8.63
C LYS A 102 7.15 -21.86 9.65
#